data_ba77f5c7a35b06016c0aed4234818462
#
_entry.id   ba77f5c7a35b06016c0aed4234818462
#
_cell.length_a   1.000
_cell.length_b   1.000
_cell.length_c   1.000
_cell.angle_alpha   90.00
_cell.angle_beta   90.00
_cell.angle_gamma   90.00
#
_symmetry.space_group_name_H-M   'P 1'
#
loop_
_entity.id
_entity.type
_entity.pdbx_description
1 polymer ?
#
loop_
_entity_poly.entity_id
_entity_poly.type
_entity_poly.pdbx_seq_one_letter_code
_entity_poly.pdbx_strand_id
1 'polypeptide(L)'
;MRKFLKFINDYNPRLVSFNGRGFDLPMLMVRAMRYNLNAAAYYESENKELNKNKWENYRARYSPKFHLDLLDFISDFGSVRGLKLDTLCASLNLPGKYDVHGDQVLELYYADELDKINEYCESDVL
;
A
#
# COMPACT_ATOMS: atom_id res chain seq x y z
N MET A 1 -9.13 -7.72 6.10
CA MET A 1 -7.79 -8.31 5.90
C MET A 1 -7.82 -9.72 5.31
N ARG A 2 -8.59 -10.65 5.85
CA ARG A 2 -8.70 -12.03 5.28
C ARG A 2 -9.09 -12.04 3.80
N LYS A 3 -10.07 -11.24 3.41
CA LYS A 3 -10.51 -11.13 2.00
C LYS A 3 -9.39 -10.60 1.11
N PHE A 4 -8.65 -9.61 1.58
CA PHE A 4 -7.51 -9.05 0.86
C PHE A 4 -6.42 -10.09 0.63
N LEU A 5 -6.00 -10.79 1.69
CA LEU A 5 -4.97 -11.83 1.59
C LEU A 5 -5.43 -13.00 0.69
N LYS A 6 -6.69 -13.41 0.81
CA LYS A 6 -7.24 -14.42 -0.08
C LYS A 6 -7.17 -13.98 -1.54
N PHE A 7 -7.57 -12.76 -1.82
CA PHE A 7 -7.50 -12.20 -3.17
C PHE A 7 -6.06 -12.18 -3.72
N ILE A 8 -5.10 -11.76 -2.90
CA ILE A 8 -3.68 -11.76 -3.29
C ILE A 8 -3.19 -13.19 -3.58
N ASN A 9 -3.53 -14.16 -2.73
CA ASN A 9 -3.12 -15.54 -2.90
C ASN A 9 -3.75 -16.19 -4.14
N ASP A 10 -5.03 -15.91 -4.41
CA ASP A 10 -5.76 -16.53 -5.51
C ASP A 10 -5.40 -15.94 -6.88
N TYR A 11 -5.19 -14.63 -6.96
CA TYR A 11 -5.06 -13.93 -8.25
C TYR A 11 -3.69 -13.33 -8.50
N ASN A 12 -2.86 -13.17 -7.50
CA ASN A 12 -1.56 -12.51 -7.61
C ASN A 12 -1.63 -11.18 -8.41
N PRO A 13 -2.53 -10.25 -8.05
CA PRO A 13 -2.72 -9.01 -8.79
C PRO A 13 -1.51 -8.09 -8.66
N ARG A 14 -1.35 -7.18 -9.59
CA ARG A 14 -0.42 -6.07 -9.43
C ARG A 14 -0.95 -5.09 -8.39
N LEU A 15 -0.15 -4.81 -7.38
CA LEU A 15 -0.47 -3.82 -6.36
C LEU A 15 0.09 -2.46 -6.76
N VAL A 16 -0.69 -1.42 -6.49
CA VAL A 16 -0.27 -0.03 -6.62
C VAL A 16 -0.49 0.66 -5.28
N SER A 17 0.51 1.36 -4.79
CA SER A 17 0.46 2.03 -3.49
C SER A 17 1.21 3.35 -3.52
N PHE A 18 1.06 4.14 -2.47
CA PHE A 18 1.91 5.28 -2.17
C PHE A 18 2.51 5.07 -0.78
N ASN A 19 3.79 4.79 -0.73
CA ASN A 19 4.52 4.40 0.49
C ASN A 19 4.03 3.06 1.10
N GLY A 20 3.39 2.21 0.30
CA GLY A 20 2.88 0.92 0.77
C GLY A 20 3.99 -0.03 1.21
N ARG A 21 5.15 0.05 0.57
CA ARG A 21 6.33 -0.72 0.95
C ARG A 21 6.87 -0.33 2.32
N GLY A 22 6.80 0.94 2.67
CA GLY A 22 7.29 1.46 3.94
C GLY A 22 6.28 1.39 5.08
N PHE A 23 5.00 1.23 4.79
CA PHE A 23 3.95 1.29 5.82
C PHE A 23 2.88 0.22 5.66
N ASP A 24 2.05 0.29 4.62
CA ASP A 24 0.83 -0.51 4.52
C ASP A 24 1.10 -2.01 4.49
N LEU A 25 2.00 -2.46 3.63
CA LEU A 25 2.27 -3.88 3.45
C LEU A 25 2.98 -4.51 4.67
N PRO A 26 4.03 -3.91 5.24
CA PRO A 26 4.61 -4.45 6.46
C PRO A 26 3.61 -4.53 7.61
N MET A 27 2.76 -3.53 7.78
CA MET A 27 1.73 -3.53 8.81
C MET A 27 0.73 -4.66 8.61
N LEU A 28 0.23 -4.84 7.38
CA LEU A 28 -0.69 -5.92 7.05
C LEU A 28 -0.06 -7.29 7.25
N MET A 29 1.21 -7.46 6.90
CA MET A 29 1.91 -8.73 7.07
C MET A 29 2.13 -9.09 8.53
N VAL A 30 2.51 -8.13 9.37
CA VAL A 30 2.64 -8.35 10.82
C VAL A 30 1.28 -8.73 11.43
N ARG A 31 0.21 -8.08 11.01
CA ARG A 31 -1.13 -8.46 11.44
C ARG A 31 -1.55 -9.85 10.95
N ALA A 32 -1.21 -10.19 9.72
CA ALA A 32 -1.45 -11.53 9.19
C ALA A 32 -0.77 -12.61 10.05
N MET A 33 0.46 -12.37 10.45
CA MET A 33 1.19 -13.26 11.35
C MET A 33 0.49 -13.41 12.71
N ARG A 34 0.05 -12.28 13.28
CA ARG A 34 -0.67 -12.29 14.57
C ARG A 34 -1.93 -13.15 14.54
N TYR A 35 -2.65 -13.16 13.43
CA TYR A 35 -3.91 -13.89 13.29
C TYR A 35 -3.78 -15.21 12.53
N ASN A 36 -2.55 -15.70 12.31
CA ASN A 36 -2.26 -16.92 11.54
C ASN A 36 -2.94 -16.95 10.16
N LEU A 37 -2.93 -15.83 9.46
CA LEU A 37 -3.49 -15.74 8.12
C LEU A 37 -2.44 -16.09 7.07
N ASN A 38 -2.88 -16.75 6.01
CA ASN A 38 -2.00 -17.12 4.91
C ASN A 38 -1.65 -15.90 4.04
N ALA A 39 -0.36 -15.59 3.95
CA ALA A 39 0.19 -14.53 3.11
C ALA A 39 1.27 -15.08 2.15
N ALA A 40 1.15 -16.34 1.76
CA ALA A 40 2.18 -17.05 1.00
C ALA A 40 2.53 -16.34 -0.32
N ALA A 41 1.55 -15.84 -1.05
CA ALA A 41 1.79 -15.17 -2.33
C ALA A 41 2.67 -13.92 -2.19
N TYR A 42 2.52 -13.17 -1.10
CA TYR A 42 3.34 -11.98 -0.84
C TYR A 42 4.82 -12.34 -0.60
N TYR A 43 5.08 -13.43 0.11
CA TYR A 43 6.44 -13.87 0.45
C TYR A 43 7.07 -14.80 -0.59
N GLU A 44 6.30 -15.29 -1.54
CA GLU A 44 6.80 -16.16 -2.59
C GLU A 44 7.79 -15.40 -3.50
N SER A 45 9.04 -15.85 -3.52
CA SER A 45 10.10 -15.22 -4.30
C SER A 45 10.33 -15.87 -5.66
N GLU A 46 9.90 -17.10 -5.84
CA GLU A 46 10.08 -17.84 -7.09
C GLU A 46 8.83 -18.65 -7.44
N ASN A 47 8.29 -18.43 -8.62
CA ASN A 47 7.20 -19.22 -9.17
C ASN A 47 7.20 -19.09 -10.70
N LYS A 48 7.53 -20.16 -11.40
CA LYS A 48 7.66 -20.16 -12.86
C LYS A 48 6.32 -19.92 -13.57
N GLU A 49 5.23 -20.44 -13.02
CA GLU A 49 3.89 -20.28 -13.62
C GLU A 49 3.43 -18.82 -13.60
N LEU A 50 3.80 -18.08 -12.56
CA LEU A 50 3.48 -16.66 -12.40
C LEU A 50 4.58 -15.73 -12.88
N ASN A 51 5.66 -16.27 -13.43
CA ASN A 51 6.84 -15.50 -13.81
C ASN A 51 7.47 -14.72 -12.64
N LYS A 52 7.39 -15.25 -11.43
CA LYS A 52 8.10 -14.72 -10.27
C LYS A 52 9.52 -15.25 -10.21
N ASN A 53 10.45 -14.37 -9.90
CA ASN A 53 11.84 -14.71 -9.63
C ASN A 53 12.40 -13.76 -8.57
N LYS A 54 13.64 -13.96 -8.15
CA LYS A 54 14.25 -13.14 -7.09
C LYS A 54 14.28 -11.63 -7.38
N TRP A 55 14.16 -11.24 -8.64
CA TRP A 55 14.16 -9.84 -9.06
C TRP A 55 12.77 -9.31 -9.32
N GLU A 56 11.78 -10.17 -9.49
CA GLU A 56 10.40 -9.83 -9.85
C GLU A 56 9.42 -10.60 -8.97
N ASN A 57 9.05 -10.00 -7.85
CA ASN A 57 8.07 -10.51 -6.88
C ASN A 57 7.48 -9.34 -6.10
N TYR A 58 6.53 -9.59 -5.20
CA TYR A 58 5.90 -8.52 -4.42
C TYR A 58 6.88 -7.73 -3.54
N ARG A 59 7.97 -8.33 -3.10
CA ARG A 59 8.94 -7.71 -2.20
C ARG A 59 10.15 -7.09 -2.92
N ALA A 60 10.28 -7.32 -4.21
CA ALA A 60 11.38 -6.76 -5.01
C ALA A 60 11.18 -5.26 -5.19
N ARG A 61 12.04 -4.44 -4.59
CA ARG A 61 11.89 -3.00 -4.52
C ARG A 61 11.93 -2.31 -5.89
N TYR A 62 12.82 -2.74 -6.75
CA TYR A 62 13.10 -2.04 -8.01
C TYR A 62 12.27 -2.54 -9.19
N SER A 63 11.45 -3.57 -9.00
CA SER A 63 10.57 -4.09 -10.04
C SER A 63 9.12 -3.67 -9.78
N PRO A 64 8.46 -2.97 -10.74
CA PRO A 64 7.06 -2.58 -10.60
C PRO A 64 6.07 -3.67 -11.04
N LYS A 65 6.54 -4.87 -11.40
CA LYS A 65 5.70 -5.90 -11.99
C LYS A 65 4.59 -6.39 -11.07
N PHE A 66 4.91 -6.68 -9.82
CA PHE A 66 3.94 -7.14 -8.83
C PHE A 66 3.50 -6.05 -7.87
N HIS A 67 4.39 -5.14 -7.52
CA HIS A 67 4.07 -4.01 -6.65
C HIS A 67 4.74 -2.74 -7.17
N LEU A 68 3.93 -1.77 -7.55
CA LEU A 68 4.36 -0.42 -7.87
C LEU A 68 4.08 0.49 -6.67
N ASP A 69 5.13 0.88 -5.96
CA ASP A 69 5.06 1.92 -4.94
C ASP A 69 5.34 3.28 -5.61
N LEU A 70 4.31 4.10 -5.73
CA LEU A 70 4.41 5.39 -6.41
C LEU A 70 5.39 6.33 -5.72
N LEU A 71 5.50 6.27 -4.40
CA LEU A 71 6.50 7.08 -3.69
C LEU A 71 7.92 6.69 -4.10
N ASP A 72 8.24 5.41 -4.13
CA ASP A 72 9.55 4.94 -4.59
C ASP A 72 9.82 5.36 -6.03
N PHE A 73 8.84 5.19 -6.89
CA PHE A 73 8.99 5.44 -8.33
C PHE A 73 9.18 6.93 -8.65
N ILE A 74 8.39 7.80 -8.04
CA ILE A 74 8.43 9.24 -8.29
C ILE A 74 9.61 9.90 -7.56
N SER A 75 9.99 9.40 -6.40
CA SER A 75 11.12 9.91 -5.63
C SER A 75 12.48 9.33 -6.02
N ASP A 76 12.55 8.54 -7.10
CA ASP A 76 13.75 7.80 -7.47
C ASP A 76 14.30 6.99 -6.30
N PHE A 77 13.42 6.17 -5.70
CA PHE A 77 13.74 5.28 -4.57
C PHE A 77 14.31 6.00 -3.34
N GLY A 78 13.76 7.16 -3.03
CA GLY A 78 14.08 7.93 -1.84
C GLY A 78 15.14 9.01 -2.03
N SER A 79 15.55 9.28 -3.26
CA SER A 79 16.47 10.39 -3.56
C SER A 79 15.85 11.75 -3.24
N VAL A 80 14.53 11.87 -3.41
CA VAL A 80 13.76 13.04 -2.96
C VAL A 80 13.02 12.67 -1.69
N ARG A 81 13.27 13.39 -0.61
CA ARG A 81 12.66 13.15 0.70
C ARG A 81 11.46 14.07 0.93
N GLY A 82 10.55 13.63 1.79
CA GLY A 82 9.42 14.43 2.24
C GLY A 82 8.31 14.63 1.23
N LEU A 83 8.29 13.85 0.15
CA LEU A 83 7.20 13.88 -0.84
C LEU A 83 5.94 13.30 -0.22
N LYS A 84 4.86 14.10 -0.19
CA LYS A 84 3.56 13.68 0.31
C LYS A 84 2.57 13.56 -0.84
N LEU A 85 1.60 12.66 -0.69
CA LEU A 85 0.56 12.46 -1.69
C LEU A 85 -0.22 13.75 -1.97
N ASP A 86 -0.54 14.53 -0.94
CA ASP A 86 -1.21 15.83 -1.08
C ASP A 86 -0.43 16.80 -1.96
N THR A 87 0.86 16.92 -1.69
CA THR A 87 1.75 17.80 -2.45
C THR A 87 1.84 17.38 -3.90
N LEU A 88 1.92 16.08 -4.15
CA LEU A 88 1.95 15.53 -5.50
C LEU A 88 0.65 15.82 -6.23
N CYS A 89 -0.51 15.57 -5.62
CA CYS A 89 -1.82 15.84 -6.20
C CYS A 89 -1.98 17.32 -6.54
N ALA A 90 -1.58 18.22 -5.64
CA ALA A 90 -1.61 19.65 -5.87
C ALA A 90 -0.73 20.06 -7.05
N SER A 91 0.46 19.50 -7.17
CA SER A 91 1.40 19.77 -8.27
C SER A 91 0.88 19.31 -9.62
N LEU A 92 0.09 18.26 -9.64
CA LEU A 92 -0.47 17.68 -10.86
C LEU A 92 -1.90 18.17 -11.16
N ASN A 93 -2.43 19.11 -10.38
CA ASN A 93 -3.81 19.59 -10.47
C ASN A 93 -4.86 18.47 -10.36
N LEU A 94 -4.56 17.46 -9.54
CA LEU A 94 -5.48 16.38 -9.24
C LEU A 94 -6.36 16.76 -8.04
N PRO A 95 -7.55 16.12 -7.88
CA PRO A 95 -8.37 16.33 -6.69
C PRO A 95 -7.55 16.12 -5.43
N GLY A 96 -7.62 17.10 -4.53
CA GLY A 96 -6.91 17.04 -3.26
C GLY A 96 -7.47 15.98 -2.34
N LYS A 97 -6.74 15.70 -1.28
CA LYS A 97 -7.19 14.83 -0.20
C LYS A 97 -8.38 15.43 0.54
N TYR A 98 -9.16 14.54 1.16
CA TYR A 98 -10.13 14.91 2.19
C TYR A 98 -9.42 15.66 3.34
N ASP A 99 -10.11 16.62 3.99
CA ASP A 99 -9.54 17.53 5.01
C ASP A 99 -9.08 16.86 6.32
N VAL A 100 -8.82 15.57 6.30
CA VAL A 100 -8.32 14.80 7.44
C VAL A 100 -6.86 14.45 7.23
N HIS A 101 -6.03 14.75 8.20
CA HIS A 101 -4.63 14.35 8.22
C HIS A 101 -4.47 13.01 8.97
N GLY A 102 -3.45 12.24 8.62
CA GLY A 102 -3.19 10.93 9.23
C GLY A 102 -3.07 10.96 10.75
N ASP A 103 -2.57 12.05 11.32
CA ASP A 103 -2.47 12.26 12.76
C ASP A 103 -3.82 12.46 13.46
N GLN A 104 -4.88 12.77 12.72
CA GLN A 104 -6.24 12.95 13.25
C GLN A 104 -7.07 11.65 13.30
N VAL A 105 -6.57 10.57 12.70
CA VAL A 105 -7.33 9.30 12.62
C VAL A 105 -7.66 8.74 14.00
N LEU A 106 -6.72 8.81 14.94
CA LEU A 106 -6.94 8.32 16.30
C LEU A 106 -8.04 9.09 17.01
N GLU A 107 -8.07 10.42 16.88
CA GLU A 107 -9.11 11.28 17.43
C GLU A 107 -10.48 10.95 16.83
N LEU A 108 -10.57 10.77 15.52
CA LEU A 108 -11.80 10.38 14.84
C LEU A 108 -12.30 9.01 15.29
N TYR A 109 -11.38 8.06 15.53
CA TYR A 109 -11.72 6.75 16.05
C TYR A 109 -12.36 6.83 17.44
N TYR A 110 -11.76 7.59 18.35
CA TYR A 110 -12.30 7.78 19.70
C TYR A 110 -13.58 8.60 19.72
N ALA A 111 -13.80 9.47 18.73
CA ALA A 111 -15.06 10.21 18.56
C ALA A 111 -16.16 9.40 17.86
N ASP A 112 -15.91 8.12 17.55
CA ASP A 112 -16.81 7.21 16.83
C ASP A 112 -17.21 7.71 15.43
N GLU A 113 -16.31 8.43 14.77
CA GLU A 113 -16.50 8.97 13.43
C GLU A 113 -15.86 8.08 12.35
N LEU A 114 -16.21 6.80 12.34
CA LEU A 114 -15.63 5.80 11.41
C LEU A 114 -15.90 6.14 9.94
N ASP A 115 -17.02 6.79 9.62
CA ASP A 115 -17.34 7.20 8.26
C ASP A 115 -16.32 8.20 7.71
N LYS A 116 -15.85 9.15 8.52
CA LYS A 116 -14.81 10.10 8.14
C LYS A 116 -13.46 9.41 7.93
N ILE A 117 -13.13 8.43 8.75
CA ILE A 117 -11.92 7.61 8.58
C ILE A 117 -11.99 6.84 7.26
N ASN A 118 -13.14 6.25 6.95
CA ASN A 118 -13.35 5.52 5.70
C ASN A 118 -13.25 6.45 4.48
N GLU A 119 -13.85 7.62 4.52
CA GLU A 119 -13.73 8.62 3.45
C GLU A 119 -12.29 9.05 3.23
N TYR A 120 -11.53 9.26 4.30
CA TYR A 120 -10.12 9.59 4.22
C TYR A 120 -9.31 8.46 3.57
N CYS A 121 -9.56 7.23 3.97
CA CYS A 121 -8.91 6.05 3.39
C CYS A 121 -9.24 5.89 1.89
N GLU A 122 -10.51 6.04 1.52
CA GLU A 122 -10.95 5.97 0.13
C GLU A 122 -10.34 7.07 -0.72
N SER A 123 -10.22 8.29 -0.20
CA SER A 123 -9.63 9.41 -0.94
C SER A 123 -8.16 9.19 -1.29
N ASP A 124 -7.43 8.44 -0.48
CA ASP A 124 -6.04 8.08 -0.78
C ASP A 124 -5.92 7.09 -1.94
N VAL A 125 -6.96 6.32 -2.21
CA VAL A 125 -6.99 5.30 -3.28
C VAL A 125 -7.60 5.85 -4.57
N LEU A 126 -8.64 6.64 -4.47
CA LEU A 126 -9.33 7.23 -5.61
C LEU A 126 -8.65 8.51 -6.08
#